data_74cb0fc3171166e56cd5dbd9aba3bea4
#
_entry.id   74cb0fc3171166e56cd5dbd9aba3bea4
#
_cell.length_a   1.000
_cell.length_b   1.000
_cell.length_c   1.000
_cell.angle_alpha   90.00
_cell.angle_beta   90.00
_cell.angle_gamma   90.00
#
_symmetry.space_group_name_H-M   'P 1'
#
loop_
_entity.id
_entity.type
_entity.pdbx_description
1 polymer ?
#
loop_
_entity_poly.entity_id
_entity_poly.type
_entity_poly.pdbx_seq_one_letter_code
_entity_poly.pdbx_strand_id
1 'polypeptide(L)'
;INPSELKIPSSNLTNSLAGRMAGMISYQTSGEPGADNAQFFIRGVTSFGYANNPLILIDGIEVSTDDLARIEPDNIATFSIMKDATATSLYGARGANGVILVTTKVGKEGIVKVNVRYEKSYSTPTRSLEIADPITYMTLHNEALVTRNALGGRIYSLEKILISKDPNRNKMAYPTVDWFDELLEDYTLNSRFNFNISGGGKIAKYYIAATVNSDNGNLKVDPRNNFNNNINFKRISL
;
A
#
# COMPACT_ATOMS: atom_id res chain seq x y z
N ILE A 1 -12.83 17.16 4.07
CA ILE A 1 -13.22 15.76 4.35
C ILE A 1 -13.27 15.56 5.84
N ASN A 2 -14.24 14.81 6.29
CA ASN A 2 -14.31 14.39 7.68
C ASN A 2 -13.20 13.35 7.96
N PRO A 3 -12.30 13.60 8.93
CA PRO A 3 -11.21 12.67 9.25
C PRO A 3 -11.67 11.25 9.62
N SER A 4 -12.92 11.10 10.11
CA SER A 4 -13.48 9.77 10.39
C SER A 4 -13.65 8.89 9.13
N GLU A 5 -13.82 9.50 7.97
CA GLU A 5 -13.93 8.79 6.69
C GLU A 5 -12.58 8.29 6.18
N LEU A 6 -11.49 8.85 6.68
CA LEU A 6 -10.13 8.43 6.33
C LEU A 6 -9.67 7.19 7.12
N LYS A 7 -10.46 6.75 8.10
CA LYS A 7 -10.16 5.58 8.92
C LYS A 7 -10.50 4.29 8.16
N ILE A 8 -9.58 3.84 7.36
CA ILE A 8 -9.63 2.53 6.72
C ILE A 8 -8.56 1.61 7.32
N PRO A 9 -8.68 0.30 7.19
CA PRO A 9 -7.69 -0.65 7.70
C PRO A 9 -6.40 -0.66 6.84
N SER A 10 -5.82 0.51 6.60
CA SER A 10 -4.53 0.72 5.94
C SER A 10 -3.64 1.55 6.83
N SER A 11 -2.38 1.18 6.95
CA SER A 11 -1.37 1.94 7.70
C SER A 11 -0.91 3.20 6.95
N ASN A 12 -1.29 3.32 5.69
CA ASN A 12 -0.90 4.41 4.81
C ASN A 12 -2.09 5.33 4.51
N LEU A 13 -1.98 6.58 4.96
CA LEU A 13 -3.05 7.58 4.78
C LEU A 13 -3.32 7.85 3.30
N THR A 14 -2.30 7.84 2.43
CA THR A 14 -2.47 8.16 1.01
C THR A 14 -3.42 7.18 0.30
N ASN A 15 -3.44 5.91 0.74
CA ASN A 15 -4.36 4.91 0.21
C ASN A 15 -5.82 5.20 0.57
N SER A 16 -6.05 5.86 1.71
CA SER A 16 -7.40 6.22 2.14
C SER A 16 -8.01 7.38 1.35
N LEU A 17 -7.20 8.12 0.62
CA LEU A 17 -7.64 9.27 -0.17
C LEU A 17 -8.23 8.87 -1.53
N ALA A 18 -7.86 7.69 -2.04
CA ALA A 18 -8.31 7.19 -3.34
C ALA A 18 -9.85 7.08 -3.41
N GLY A 19 -10.46 7.66 -4.44
CA GLY A 19 -11.91 7.62 -4.67
C GLY A 19 -12.76 8.44 -3.69
N ARG A 20 -12.17 9.08 -2.68
CA ARG A 20 -12.90 9.87 -1.66
C ARG A 20 -12.85 11.37 -1.91
N MET A 21 -12.03 11.78 -2.84
CA MET A 21 -11.81 13.19 -3.15
C MET A 21 -12.15 13.50 -4.61
N ALA A 22 -13.15 14.36 -4.81
CA ALA A 22 -13.49 14.79 -6.17
C ALA A 22 -12.31 15.54 -6.81
N GLY A 23 -11.95 15.16 -8.03
CA GLY A 23 -10.87 15.78 -8.83
C GLY A 23 -9.45 15.41 -8.38
N MET A 24 -9.30 14.36 -7.58
CA MET A 24 -8.02 13.72 -7.29
C MET A 24 -7.96 12.36 -8.00
N ILE A 25 -6.90 12.14 -8.76
CA ILE A 25 -6.57 10.84 -9.34
C ILE A 25 -5.50 10.23 -8.46
N SER A 26 -5.73 9.01 -8.00
CA SER A 26 -4.79 8.30 -7.14
C SER A 26 -4.60 6.87 -7.66
N TYR A 27 -3.38 6.40 -7.65
CA TYR A 27 -3.06 5.01 -7.94
C TYR A 27 -1.92 4.52 -7.05
N GLN A 28 -1.99 3.26 -6.69
CA GLN A 28 -0.99 2.56 -5.90
C GLN A 28 -0.22 1.60 -6.81
N THR A 29 1.10 1.67 -6.80
CA THR A 29 1.97 0.83 -7.63
C THR A 29 2.36 -0.47 -6.95
N SER A 30 2.41 -0.47 -5.62
CA SER A 30 2.75 -1.64 -4.80
C SER A 30 1.87 -1.70 -3.57
N GLY A 31 1.57 -2.91 -3.11
CA GLY A 31 0.94 -3.17 -1.82
C GLY A 31 1.92 -3.65 -0.76
N GLU A 32 3.22 -3.61 -1.06
CA GLU A 32 4.27 -4.08 -0.17
C GLU A 32 4.39 -3.17 1.06
N PRO A 33 4.45 -3.71 2.28
CA PRO A 33 4.57 -2.91 3.48
C PRO A 33 5.77 -1.97 3.44
N GLY A 34 5.52 -0.68 3.69
CA GLY A 34 6.55 0.37 3.63
C GLY A 34 6.84 0.94 2.24
N ALA A 35 6.37 0.30 1.16
CA ALA A 35 6.43 0.76 -0.22
C ALA A 35 5.02 0.91 -0.85
N ASP A 36 4.01 1.03 -0.03
CA ASP A 36 2.58 1.05 -0.38
C ASP A 36 2.00 2.46 -0.56
N ASN A 37 2.85 3.47 -0.75
CA ASN A 37 2.41 4.84 -0.96
C ASN A 37 1.63 4.97 -2.27
N ALA A 38 0.43 5.55 -2.19
CA ALA A 38 -0.30 5.95 -3.38
C ALA A 38 0.28 7.24 -3.95
N GLN A 39 0.47 7.26 -5.26
CA GLN A 39 0.73 8.49 -6.00
C GLN A 39 -0.61 9.15 -6.31
N PHE A 40 -0.67 10.47 -6.21
CA PHE A 40 -1.90 11.21 -6.47
C PHE A 40 -1.63 12.53 -7.15
N PHE A 41 -2.56 12.90 -8.01
CA PHE A 41 -2.55 14.15 -8.76
C PHE A 41 -3.87 14.88 -8.58
N ILE A 42 -3.79 16.20 -8.43
CA ILE A 42 -4.96 17.06 -8.40
C ILE A 42 -5.10 17.67 -9.78
N ARG A 43 -6.27 17.49 -10.44
CA ARG A 43 -6.55 17.91 -11.82
C ARG A 43 -5.77 17.17 -12.92
N GLY A 44 -5.10 16.06 -12.60
CA GLY A 44 -4.34 15.26 -13.55
C GLY A 44 -2.88 15.69 -13.68
N VAL A 45 -2.19 15.09 -14.64
CA VAL A 45 -0.79 15.40 -14.96
C VAL A 45 -0.75 16.64 -15.85
N THR A 46 -0.24 17.74 -15.33
CA THR A 46 -0.27 19.06 -15.99
C THR A 46 1.04 19.43 -16.68
N SER A 47 2.14 18.72 -16.40
CA SER A 47 3.45 19.00 -16.98
C SER A 47 4.14 17.73 -17.50
N PHE A 48 4.85 17.86 -18.61
CA PHE A 48 5.75 16.82 -19.11
C PHE A 48 7.11 16.95 -18.42
N GLY A 49 7.42 16.02 -17.52
CA GLY A 49 8.78 15.83 -17.01
C GLY A 49 9.18 16.61 -15.75
N TYR A 50 8.28 17.36 -15.10
CA TYR A 50 8.55 18.05 -13.82
C TYR A 50 7.49 17.74 -12.76
N ALA A 51 7.79 18.10 -11.51
CA ALA A 51 6.98 17.77 -10.33
C ALA A 51 5.47 18.04 -10.55
N ASN A 52 4.69 16.98 -10.66
CA ASN A 52 3.24 17.03 -10.76
C ASN A 52 2.57 16.87 -9.40
N ASN A 53 3.36 16.69 -8.35
CA ASN A 53 2.87 16.49 -7.00
C ASN A 53 2.27 17.79 -6.45
N PRO A 54 1.15 17.72 -5.72
CA PRO A 54 0.61 18.86 -5.01
C PRO A 54 1.53 19.30 -3.88
N LEU A 55 1.45 20.54 -3.47
CA LEU A 55 2.09 21.05 -2.26
C LEU A 55 1.35 20.48 -1.04
N ILE A 56 2.07 19.87 -0.11
CA ILE A 56 1.50 19.26 1.09
C ILE A 56 1.96 20.07 2.30
N LEU A 57 0.99 20.53 3.09
CA LEU A 57 1.23 21.32 4.30
C LEU A 57 0.56 20.65 5.50
N ILE A 58 1.36 20.35 6.52
CA ILE A 58 0.89 19.86 7.81
C ILE A 58 1.14 20.95 8.84
N ASP A 59 0.08 21.48 9.44
CA ASP A 59 0.12 22.62 10.37
C ASP A 59 0.89 23.83 9.82
N GLY A 60 0.82 24.05 8.50
CA GLY A 60 1.49 25.13 7.80
C GLY A 60 2.95 24.83 7.39
N ILE A 61 3.49 23.68 7.74
CA ILE A 61 4.83 23.24 7.37
C ILE A 61 4.75 22.35 6.14
N GLU A 62 5.61 22.61 5.14
CA GLU A 62 5.71 21.77 3.95
C GLU A 62 6.38 20.44 4.26
N VAL A 63 5.77 19.38 3.77
CA VAL A 63 6.21 18.00 3.99
C VAL A 63 6.15 17.19 2.70
N SER A 64 6.81 16.05 2.70
CA SER A 64 6.78 15.08 1.60
C SER A 64 5.49 14.25 1.57
N THR A 65 5.26 13.57 0.45
CA THR A 65 4.19 12.56 0.33
C THR A 65 4.38 11.41 1.33
N ASP A 66 5.64 11.05 1.59
CA ASP A 66 5.98 10.00 2.56
C ASP A 66 5.63 10.41 4.00
N ASP A 67 5.81 11.68 4.33
CA ASP A 67 5.41 12.19 5.65
C ASP A 67 3.89 12.21 5.79
N LEU A 68 3.18 12.64 4.73
CA LEU A 68 1.71 12.57 4.71
C LEU A 68 1.22 11.13 4.86
N ALA A 69 1.85 10.17 4.18
CA ALA A 69 1.49 8.75 4.25
C ALA A 69 1.57 8.19 5.68
N ARG A 70 2.46 8.75 6.50
CA ARG A 70 2.75 8.28 7.86
C ARG A 70 1.85 8.87 8.95
N ILE A 71 1.06 9.90 8.62
CA ILE A 71 0.15 10.49 9.60
C ILE A 71 -1.01 9.54 9.89
N GLU A 72 -1.29 9.37 11.17
CA GLU A 72 -2.46 8.61 11.61
C GLU A 72 -3.74 9.44 11.44
N PRO A 73 -4.79 8.88 10.80
CA PRO A 73 -6.07 9.56 10.67
C PRO A 73 -6.66 10.01 11.99
N ASP A 74 -6.38 9.29 13.08
CA ASP A 74 -6.84 9.63 14.42
C ASP A 74 -6.25 10.93 14.95
N ASN A 75 -5.10 11.37 14.45
CA ASN A 75 -4.43 12.61 14.85
C ASN A 75 -4.84 13.83 13.99
N ILE A 76 -5.60 13.62 12.91
CA ILE A 76 -6.05 14.67 12.01
C ILE A 76 -7.29 15.36 12.57
N ALA A 77 -7.26 16.68 12.64
CA ALA A 77 -8.42 17.52 12.95
C ALA A 77 -9.19 17.90 11.68
N THR A 78 -8.48 18.36 10.65
CA THR A 78 -9.07 18.74 9.36
C THR A 78 -8.17 18.30 8.20
N PHE A 79 -8.81 17.93 7.10
CA PHE A 79 -8.14 17.62 5.85
C PHE A 79 -8.83 18.38 4.72
N SER A 80 -8.08 19.21 4.00
CA SER A 80 -8.61 20.11 2.98
C SER A 80 -7.73 20.11 1.74
N ILE A 81 -8.33 20.23 0.56
CA ILE A 81 -7.60 20.38 -0.70
C ILE A 81 -8.04 21.70 -1.34
N MET A 82 -7.08 22.53 -1.66
CA MET A 82 -7.25 23.73 -2.45
C MET A 82 -6.88 23.42 -3.91
N LYS A 83 -7.86 23.55 -4.80
CA LYS A 83 -7.71 23.18 -6.21
C LYS A 83 -7.65 24.38 -7.15
N ASP A 84 -8.06 25.57 -6.67
CA ASP A 84 -8.34 26.72 -7.50
C ASP A 84 -7.22 27.76 -7.48
N ALA A 85 -7.43 28.84 -8.24
CA ALA A 85 -6.56 30.02 -8.25
C ALA A 85 -6.28 30.59 -6.86
N THR A 86 -7.15 30.30 -5.87
CA THR A 86 -6.95 30.63 -4.47
C THR A 86 -5.67 29.99 -3.90
N ALA A 87 -5.36 28.74 -4.30
CA ALA A 87 -4.12 28.07 -3.87
C ALA A 87 -2.89 28.77 -4.46
N THR A 88 -2.94 29.11 -5.75
CA THR A 88 -1.83 29.80 -6.41
C THR A 88 -1.61 31.20 -5.90
N SER A 89 -2.66 31.91 -5.47
CA SER A 89 -2.56 33.25 -4.89
C SER A 89 -1.86 33.27 -3.53
N LEU A 90 -2.02 32.20 -2.72
CA LEU A 90 -1.42 32.09 -1.40
C LEU A 90 -0.01 31.48 -1.44
N TYR A 91 0.23 30.51 -2.34
CA TYR A 91 1.45 29.70 -2.37
C TYR A 91 2.27 29.86 -3.67
N GLY A 92 1.85 30.80 -4.53
CA GLY A 92 2.52 31.09 -5.79
C GLY A 92 2.60 29.87 -6.72
N ALA A 93 3.65 29.79 -7.51
CA ALA A 93 3.87 28.69 -8.47
C ALA A 93 3.88 27.29 -7.82
N ARG A 94 4.24 27.18 -6.54
CA ARG A 94 4.25 25.92 -5.78
C ARG A 94 2.85 25.35 -5.57
N GLY A 95 1.81 26.20 -5.54
CA GLY A 95 0.42 25.79 -5.45
C GLY A 95 -0.24 25.43 -6.79
N ALA A 96 0.49 25.51 -7.92
CA ALA A 96 -0.07 25.31 -9.26
C ALA A 96 -0.72 23.93 -9.45
N ASN A 97 -0.15 22.89 -8.84
CA ASN A 97 -0.66 21.51 -8.87
C ASN A 97 -1.69 21.23 -7.76
N GLY A 98 -2.16 22.27 -7.06
CA GLY A 98 -3.03 22.17 -5.91
C GLY A 98 -2.27 22.09 -4.59
N VAL A 99 -2.99 22.33 -3.50
CA VAL A 99 -2.42 22.31 -2.14
C VAL A 99 -3.26 21.42 -1.24
N ILE A 100 -2.60 20.53 -0.51
CA ILE A 100 -3.20 19.70 0.53
C ILE A 100 -2.87 20.33 1.86
N LEU A 101 -3.90 20.66 2.63
CA LEU A 101 -3.80 21.21 3.97
C LEU A 101 -4.27 20.19 4.99
N VAL A 102 -3.40 19.80 5.87
CA VAL A 102 -3.68 18.93 7.00
C VAL A 102 -3.46 19.72 8.28
N THR A 103 -4.46 19.73 9.15
CA THR A 103 -4.33 20.28 10.49
C THR A 103 -4.43 19.17 11.50
N THR A 104 -3.47 19.07 12.40
CA THR A 104 -3.47 18.07 13.46
C THR A 104 -4.36 18.48 14.62
N LYS A 105 -4.75 17.50 15.45
CA LYS A 105 -5.52 17.77 16.66
C LYS A 105 -4.67 18.47 17.69
N VAL A 106 -5.27 19.46 18.32
CA VAL A 106 -4.68 20.22 19.44
C VAL A 106 -5.46 19.99 20.73
N GLY A 107 -4.81 20.18 21.85
CA GLY A 107 -5.46 20.15 23.16
C GLY A 107 -6.54 21.20 23.29
N LYS A 108 -7.62 20.85 23.95
CA LYS A 108 -8.73 21.78 24.26
C LYS A 108 -8.90 21.89 25.76
N GLU A 109 -9.37 23.09 26.20
CA GLU A 109 -9.76 23.27 27.61
C GLU A 109 -10.91 22.33 27.96
N GLY A 110 -10.81 21.69 29.10
CA GLY A 110 -11.80 20.74 29.60
C GLY A 110 -11.20 19.54 30.30
N ILE A 111 -12.06 18.59 30.62
CA ILE A 111 -11.67 17.32 31.23
C ILE A 111 -10.75 16.51 30.35
N VAL A 112 -9.89 15.74 30.96
CA VAL A 112 -8.99 14.81 30.27
C VAL A 112 -9.80 13.79 29.50
N LYS A 113 -9.50 13.66 28.20
CA LYS A 113 -10.08 12.65 27.31
C LYS A 113 -8.99 11.69 26.91
N VAL A 114 -9.21 10.42 27.16
CA VAL A 114 -8.32 9.31 26.74
C VAL A 114 -9.05 8.53 25.67
N ASN A 115 -8.35 8.26 24.57
CA ASN A 115 -8.86 7.43 23.51
C ASN A 115 -7.83 6.33 23.20
N VAL A 116 -8.30 5.08 23.16
CA VAL A 116 -7.50 3.92 22.82
C VAL A 116 -8.19 3.19 21.68
N ARG A 117 -7.44 2.86 20.64
CA ARG A 117 -7.93 2.10 19.51
C ARG A 117 -6.92 1.00 19.17
N TYR A 118 -7.42 -0.21 19.12
CA TYR A 118 -6.66 -1.35 18.64
C TYR A 118 -7.39 -1.97 17.44
N GLU A 119 -6.66 -2.21 16.39
CA GLU A 119 -7.17 -2.84 15.17
C GLU A 119 -6.28 -4.01 14.81
N LYS A 120 -6.91 -5.06 14.34
CA LYS A 120 -6.26 -6.20 13.71
C LYS A 120 -6.94 -6.43 12.37
N SER A 121 -6.19 -6.46 11.30
CA SER A 121 -6.72 -6.62 9.95
C SER A 121 -6.11 -7.83 9.25
N TYR A 122 -6.93 -8.45 8.42
CA TYR A 122 -6.54 -9.48 7.48
C TYR A 122 -6.43 -8.83 6.11
N SER A 123 -5.28 -8.95 5.47
CA SER A 123 -5.06 -8.46 4.12
C SER A 123 -4.89 -9.64 3.18
N THR A 124 -5.66 -9.65 2.11
CA THR A 124 -5.58 -10.66 1.04
C THR A 124 -5.33 -9.97 -0.28
N PRO A 125 -4.65 -10.61 -1.24
CA PRO A 125 -4.55 -10.08 -2.58
C PRO A 125 -5.94 -9.82 -3.18
N THR A 126 -6.14 -8.65 -3.75
CA THR A 126 -7.41 -8.31 -4.42
C THR A 126 -7.60 -9.08 -5.73
N ARG A 127 -6.51 -9.56 -6.31
CA ARG A 127 -6.47 -10.39 -7.50
C ARG A 127 -5.24 -11.29 -7.45
N SER A 128 -5.44 -12.58 -7.65
CA SER A 128 -4.39 -13.54 -7.95
C SER A 128 -4.22 -13.65 -9.47
N LEU A 129 -2.99 -13.86 -9.90
CA LEU A 129 -2.71 -14.17 -11.30
C LEU A 129 -2.99 -15.67 -11.50
N GLU A 130 -3.94 -15.99 -12.36
CA GLU A 130 -4.14 -17.35 -12.82
C GLU A 130 -3.10 -17.64 -13.93
N ILE A 131 -2.17 -18.52 -13.63
CA ILE A 131 -1.19 -19.01 -14.59
C ILE A 131 -1.56 -20.42 -15.04
N ALA A 132 -1.21 -20.75 -16.27
CA ALA A 132 -1.42 -22.10 -16.78
C ALA A 132 -0.60 -23.09 -15.94
N ASP A 133 -1.20 -24.23 -15.61
CA ASP A 133 -0.46 -25.31 -14.97
C ASP A 133 0.73 -25.75 -15.83
N PRO A 134 1.80 -26.29 -15.26
CA PRO A 134 3.03 -26.60 -15.98
C PRO A 134 2.84 -27.57 -17.16
N ILE A 135 1.87 -28.46 -17.11
CA ILE A 135 1.60 -29.42 -18.17
C ILE A 135 0.92 -28.73 -19.34
N THR A 136 -0.09 -27.92 -19.06
CA THR A 136 -0.76 -27.07 -20.06
C THR A 136 0.24 -26.11 -20.70
N TYR A 137 1.10 -25.47 -19.89
CA TYR A 137 2.16 -24.59 -20.40
C TYR A 137 3.10 -25.31 -21.37
N MET A 138 3.66 -26.48 -20.98
CA MET A 138 4.56 -27.26 -21.84
C MET A 138 3.89 -27.68 -23.15
N THR A 139 2.61 -28.05 -23.08
CA THR A 139 1.83 -28.47 -24.25
C THR A 139 1.59 -27.33 -25.21
N LEU A 140 1.06 -26.21 -24.72
CA LEU A 140 0.78 -25.02 -25.53
C LEU A 140 2.04 -24.36 -26.08
N HIS A 141 3.14 -24.38 -25.29
CA HIS A 141 4.42 -23.87 -25.77
C HIS A 141 4.95 -24.68 -26.94
N ASN A 142 4.90 -26.01 -26.85
CA ASN A 142 5.27 -26.85 -27.98
C ASN A 142 4.39 -26.65 -29.21
N GLU A 143 3.08 -26.50 -29.02
CA GLU A 143 2.13 -26.21 -30.10
C GLU A 143 2.45 -24.87 -30.77
N ALA A 144 2.70 -23.84 -30.00
CA ALA A 144 3.06 -22.51 -30.51
C ALA A 144 4.36 -22.54 -31.33
N LEU A 145 5.35 -23.34 -30.94
CA LEU A 145 6.59 -23.49 -31.70
C LEU A 145 6.38 -24.21 -33.03
N VAL A 146 5.68 -25.32 -33.02
CA VAL A 146 5.44 -26.11 -34.24
C VAL A 146 4.53 -25.38 -35.24
N THR A 147 3.55 -24.62 -34.74
CA THR A 147 2.65 -23.84 -35.62
C THR A 147 3.35 -22.63 -36.24
N ARG A 148 4.33 -22.04 -35.57
CA ARG A 148 5.11 -20.90 -36.11
C ARG A 148 6.25 -21.35 -37.03
N ASN A 149 6.83 -22.51 -36.76
CA ASN A 149 7.91 -23.08 -37.56
C ASN A 149 7.71 -24.60 -37.65
N ALA A 150 7.19 -25.08 -38.78
CA ALA A 150 6.91 -26.48 -39.01
C ALA A 150 8.17 -27.38 -38.93
N LEU A 151 9.36 -26.79 -39.13
CA LEU A 151 10.65 -27.46 -38.98
C LEU A 151 11.25 -27.31 -37.58
N GLY A 152 10.58 -26.53 -36.73
CA GLY A 152 11.00 -26.29 -35.34
C GLY A 152 10.79 -27.54 -34.49
N GLY A 153 11.81 -27.90 -33.71
CA GLY A 153 11.72 -28.98 -32.72
C GLY A 153 10.86 -28.55 -31.51
N ARG A 154 10.27 -29.55 -30.84
CA ARG A 154 9.61 -29.36 -29.54
C ARG A 154 10.66 -29.16 -28.46
N ILE A 155 10.50 -28.12 -27.64
CA ILE A 155 11.39 -27.87 -26.48
C ILE A 155 11.13 -28.91 -25.37
N TYR A 156 9.85 -29.22 -25.14
CA TYR A 156 9.46 -30.20 -24.14
C TYR A 156 9.17 -31.54 -24.82
N SER A 157 9.94 -32.61 -24.48
CA SER A 157 9.66 -33.93 -25.00
C SER A 157 8.29 -34.44 -24.54
N LEU A 158 7.66 -35.28 -25.37
CA LEU A 158 6.40 -35.92 -25.01
C LEU A 158 6.55 -36.79 -23.76
N GLU A 159 7.69 -37.48 -23.63
CA GLU A 159 8.03 -38.27 -22.46
C GLU A 159 8.03 -37.40 -21.19
N LYS A 160 8.69 -36.24 -21.21
CA LYS A 160 8.71 -35.30 -20.09
C LYS A 160 7.30 -34.89 -19.70
N ILE A 161 6.46 -34.56 -20.67
CA ILE A 161 5.07 -34.14 -20.40
C ILE A 161 4.27 -35.30 -19.77
N LEU A 162 4.43 -36.54 -20.29
CA LEU A 162 3.73 -37.70 -19.77
C LEU A 162 4.17 -38.03 -18.35
N ILE A 163 5.49 -38.06 -18.09
CA ILE A 163 6.02 -38.30 -16.73
C ILE A 163 5.55 -37.20 -15.77
N SER A 164 5.52 -35.96 -16.22
CA SER A 164 5.04 -34.83 -15.37
C SER A 164 3.57 -34.95 -14.99
N LYS A 165 2.75 -35.68 -15.73
CA LYS A 165 1.34 -35.98 -15.39
C LYS A 165 1.19 -37.07 -14.32
N ASP A 166 2.19 -37.93 -14.14
CA ASP A 166 2.10 -39.03 -13.18
C ASP A 166 2.16 -38.49 -11.74
N PRO A 167 1.16 -38.75 -10.90
CA PRO A 167 1.18 -38.35 -9.48
C PRO A 167 2.35 -38.95 -8.70
N ASN A 168 2.81 -40.15 -9.10
CA ASN A 168 3.91 -40.90 -8.45
C ASN A 168 5.31 -40.57 -9.00
N ARG A 169 5.41 -39.60 -9.90
CA ARG A 169 6.69 -39.19 -10.48
C ARG A 169 7.69 -38.71 -9.42
N ASN A 170 8.94 -38.77 -9.73
CA ASN A 170 9.97 -38.11 -8.96
C ASN A 170 9.81 -36.58 -9.08
N LYS A 171 9.27 -35.93 -8.04
CA LYS A 171 8.98 -34.49 -8.01
C LYS A 171 10.22 -33.61 -8.10
N MET A 172 11.40 -34.12 -7.74
CA MET A 172 12.66 -33.39 -7.87
C MET A 172 13.17 -33.36 -9.31
N ALA A 173 12.96 -34.47 -10.06
CA ALA A 173 13.35 -34.54 -11.46
C ALA A 173 12.34 -33.92 -12.42
N TYR A 174 11.05 -34.00 -12.08
CA TYR A 174 9.93 -33.49 -12.87
C TYR A 174 9.03 -32.62 -12.03
N PRO A 175 9.51 -31.43 -11.62
CA PRO A 175 8.72 -30.51 -10.78
C PRO A 175 7.54 -29.93 -11.56
N THR A 176 6.40 -29.87 -10.91
CA THR A 176 5.21 -29.12 -11.36
C THR A 176 4.76 -28.24 -10.20
N VAL A 177 5.45 -27.15 -10.00
CA VAL A 177 5.24 -26.26 -8.85
C VAL A 177 4.43 -25.06 -9.27
N ASP A 178 3.39 -24.73 -8.53
CA ASP A 178 2.80 -23.43 -8.55
C ASP A 178 3.61 -22.52 -7.63
N TRP A 179 4.35 -21.61 -8.24
CA TRP A 179 5.25 -20.71 -7.49
C TRP A 179 4.49 -19.65 -6.67
N PHE A 180 3.27 -19.31 -7.06
CA PHE A 180 2.47 -18.39 -6.25
C PHE A 180 2.02 -19.07 -4.96
N ASP A 181 1.48 -20.27 -5.05
CA ASP A 181 1.07 -21.03 -3.87
C ASP A 181 2.25 -21.41 -2.97
N GLU A 182 3.42 -21.67 -3.56
CA GLU A 182 4.61 -22.03 -2.78
C GLU A 182 5.25 -20.83 -2.06
N LEU A 183 5.22 -19.66 -2.68
CA LEU A 183 5.95 -18.48 -2.18
C LEU A 183 5.07 -17.47 -1.42
N LEU A 184 3.76 -17.45 -1.67
CA LEU A 184 2.87 -16.46 -1.09
C LEU A 184 1.94 -17.07 -0.04
N GLU A 185 1.70 -16.30 1.02
CA GLU A 185 0.64 -16.57 1.97
C GLU A 185 -0.71 -16.11 1.42
N ASP A 186 -1.78 -16.83 1.71
CA ASP A 186 -3.14 -16.48 1.29
C ASP A 186 -3.60 -15.17 1.92
N TYR A 187 -3.11 -14.85 3.12
CA TYR A 187 -3.42 -13.64 3.85
C TYR A 187 -2.29 -13.23 4.77
N THR A 188 -2.26 -11.96 5.10
CA THR A 188 -1.35 -11.41 6.11
C THR A 188 -2.13 -10.78 7.26
N LEU A 189 -1.52 -10.78 8.43
CA LEU A 189 -2.08 -10.18 9.64
C LEU A 189 -1.35 -8.88 9.94
N ASN A 190 -2.11 -7.78 9.96
CA ASN A 190 -1.60 -6.48 10.32
C ASN A 190 -2.23 -6.02 11.61
N SER A 191 -1.51 -5.23 12.39
CA SER A 191 -2.01 -4.69 13.65
C SER A 191 -1.68 -3.22 13.81
N ARG A 192 -2.61 -2.49 14.41
CA ARG A 192 -2.45 -1.08 14.72
C ARG A 192 -2.93 -0.81 16.13
N PHE A 193 -2.13 -0.09 16.88
CA PHE A 193 -2.48 0.43 18.18
C PHE A 193 -2.32 1.95 18.17
N ASN A 194 -3.37 2.66 18.54
CA ASN A 194 -3.35 4.11 18.69
C ASN A 194 -3.84 4.46 20.09
N PHE A 195 -3.07 5.29 20.75
CA PHE A 195 -3.40 5.88 22.05
C PHE A 195 -3.30 7.39 21.92
N ASN A 196 -4.31 8.10 22.37
CA ASN A 196 -4.19 9.55 22.51
C ASN A 196 -4.85 10.06 23.79
N ILE A 197 -4.26 11.11 24.33
CA ILE A 197 -4.75 11.81 25.51
C ILE A 197 -4.77 13.30 25.21
N SER A 198 -5.85 13.94 25.55
CA SER A 198 -6.02 15.38 25.36
C SER A 198 -6.73 16.00 26.54
N GLY A 199 -6.40 17.23 26.83
CA GLY A 199 -7.00 18.00 27.91
C GLY A 199 -6.34 19.35 28.06
N GLY A 200 -6.71 20.06 29.10
CA GLY A 200 -6.05 21.31 29.44
C GLY A 200 -6.92 22.23 30.27
N GLY A 201 -6.26 23.22 30.85
CA GLY A 201 -6.85 24.32 31.55
C GLY A 201 -6.73 25.62 30.76
N LYS A 202 -7.00 26.75 31.44
CA LYS A 202 -6.90 28.10 30.85
C LYS A 202 -5.47 28.43 30.42
N ILE A 203 -4.47 27.90 31.13
CA ILE A 203 -3.04 28.25 30.95
C ILE A 203 -2.34 27.29 29.98
N ALA A 204 -2.60 26.02 30.11
CA ALA A 204 -1.93 24.98 29.28
C ALA A 204 -2.94 24.00 28.73
N LYS A 205 -2.77 23.62 27.46
CA LYS A 205 -3.54 22.61 26.73
C LYS A 205 -2.57 21.63 26.13
N TYR A 206 -2.93 20.35 26.12
CA TYR A 206 -2.07 19.30 25.62
C TYR A 206 -2.84 18.29 24.78
N TYR A 207 -2.18 17.78 23.77
CA TYR A 207 -2.56 16.62 22.98
C TYR A 207 -1.32 15.75 22.81
N ILE A 208 -1.38 14.52 23.28
CA ILE A 208 -0.30 13.55 23.16
C ILE A 208 -0.87 12.32 22.48
N ALA A 209 -0.20 11.82 21.47
CA ALA A 209 -0.60 10.63 20.76
C ALA A 209 0.58 9.67 20.63
N ALA A 210 0.32 8.38 20.73
CA ALA A 210 1.28 7.33 20.48
C ALA A 210 0.64 6.28 19.57
N THR A 211 1.35 5.87 18.53
CA THR A 211 0.88 4.90 17.58
C THR A 211 1.92 3.82 17.33
N VAL A 212 1.48 2.58 17.27
CA VAL A 212 2.30 1.43 16.88
C VAL A 212 1.59 0.69 15.76
N ASN A 213 2.22 0.62 14.61
CA ASN A 213 1.74 -0.11 13.43
C ASN A 213 2.70 -1.26 13.13
N SER A 214 2.14 -2.40 12.76
CA SER A 214 2.89 -3.57 12.29
C SER A 214 2.19 -4.14 11.07
N ASP A 215 2.83 -4.02 9.93
CA ASP A 215 2.36 -4.53 8.64
C ASP A 215 3.29 -5.64 8.19
N ASN A 216 2.71 -6.79 7.84
CA ASN A 216 3.45 -7.96 7.42
C ASN A 216 3.30 -8.17 5.91
N GLY A 217 4.39 -8.49 5.24
CA GLY A 217 4.38 -8.91 3.85
C GLY A 217 3.76 -10.30 3.68
N ASN A 218 3.52 -10.68 2.44
CA ASN A 218 2.83 -11.91 2.09
C ASN A 218 3.74 -13.03 1.58
N LEU A 219 5.06 -12.86 1.67
CA LEU A 219 5.99 -13.93 1.30
C LEU A 219 6.07 -14.97 2.43
N LYS A 220 5.96 -16.25 2.08
CA LYS A 220 6.22 -17.34 3.01
C LYS A 220 7.67 -17.35 3.44
N VAL A 221 7.89 -17.53 4.74
CA VAL A 221 9.22 -17.64 5.33
C VAL A 221 9.47 -19.09 5.71
N ASP A 222 10.49 -19.71 5.10
CA ASP A 222 10.94 -21.04 5.52
C ASP A 222 11.85 -20.89 6.75
N PRO A 223 11.44 -21.41 7.92
CA PRO A 223 12.21 -21.32 9.16
C PRO A 223 13.56 -22.05 9.10
N ARG A 224 13.76 -22.93 8.09
CA ARG A 224 15.02 -23.62 7.84
C ARG A 224 16.05 -22.74 7.13
N ASN A 225 15.63 -21.62 6.56
CA ASN A 225 16.48 -20.67 5.87
C ASN A 225 16.81 -19.49 6.77
N ASN A 226 18.07 -19.08 6.80
CA ASN A 226 18.50 -17.84 7.46
C ASN A 226 18.12 -16.59 6.68
N PHE A 227 17.56 -16.74 5.46
CA PHE A 227 17.10 -15.64 4.63
C PHE A 227 15.61 -15.42 4.85
N ASN A 228 15.27 -14.30 5.48
CA ASN A 228 13.91 -13.81 5.55
C ASN A 228 13.72 -12.78 4.43
N ASN A 229 13.07 -13.19 3.35
CA ASN A 229 12.73 -12.31 2.23
C ASN A 229 11.41 -11.57 2.46
N ASN A 230 10.68 -11.88 3.53
CA ASN A 230 9.44 -11.22 3.84
C ASN A 230 9.71 -9.85 4.46
N ILE A 231 9.00 -8.84 3.99
CA ILE A 231 9.10 -7.48 4.49
C ILE A 231 8.09 -7.31 5.61
N ASN A 232 8.59 -7.01 6.81
CA ASN A 232 7.79 -6.64 7.95
C ASN A 232 8.08 -5.18 8.30
N PHE A 233 7.08 -4.33 8.17
CA PHE A 233 7.20 -2.92 8.47
C PHE A 233 6.61 -2.61 9.84
N LYS A 234 7.44 -2.09 10.75
CA LYS A 234 6.99 -1.63 12.08
C LYS A 234 7.26 -0.14 12.21
N ARG A 235 6.24 0.60 12.60
CA ARG A 235 6.33 2.04 12.84
C ARG A 235 5.82 2.39 14.23
N ILE A 236 6.60 3.19 14.94
CA ILE A 236 6.23 3.80 16.21
C ILE A 236 6.30 5.30 16.01
N SER A 237 5.24 6.01 16.37
CA SER A 237 5.19 7.48 16.34
C SER A 237 4.62 8.02 17.64
N LEU A 238 5.19 9.14 18.09
CA LEU A 238 4.82 9.89 19.29
C LEU A 238 4.37 11.30 18.89
#